data_777df281d14d58a386b471363f578088
#
_entry.id   777df281d14d58a386b471363f578088
#
_cell.length_a   1.000
_cell.length_b   1.000
_cell.length_c   1.000
_cell.angle_alpha   90.00
_cell.angle_beta   90.00
_cell.angle_gamma   90.00
#
_symmetry.space_group_name_H-M   'P 1'
#
loop_
_entity.id
_entity.type
_entity.pdbx_description
1 polymer ?
#
loop_
_entity_poly.entity_id
_entity_poly.type
_entity_poly.pdbx_seq_one_letter_code
_entity_poly.pdbx_strand_id
1 'polypeptide(L)'
;MAIVSTHVARTLAQHVHEVFGLMGNGNAHFLDALLRETDATFTAVRHEAGAVVAADAHFRTSGRIAAATTTYGAGFTNTLTALAEAAQARTPLVLVVGDEPTSGPRPWDVDQIALSAAVGARTYTVGRIDAAAATVTAIEHALAYRVPVVLAIPYDVAQLDIGDVPTVPGPGRPEPLAPTADFTCAAIQRLARDLAGAERPLLLAGRGAWLAGAGPALGTLAEAAGALTATTALGRGIFPQDRYDLGVAGGFGGPGAMATVREADVALVVGAELNQFTMRFGELFHPDTTVWQIDTALAATHARVGGFVRSDARLGVEAVTEALADRERPGAPWRERVDAPRLRAHAVGDEFAEDGRLDPRAVAARLAELLPEERVVVSDGGHFIAWANMYWPIADPHRMAMVGTAFQSIGLGWPSVPGAARADPASTIVLTTGDGGGAMALADLESAVRTAGGRGIAVVWNDAAYGAEVNLYGLKGLVRDPMLIPEMAFAALGAAAGAEGVVVRSLADLDRLRSWSEQPVEERPFLVLDLRISGTAIAPYQHEVIRVNS
;
A
#
# COMPACT_ATOMS: atom_id res chain seq x y z
N MET A 1 26.48 -9.96 -30.53
CA MET A 1 27.29 -10.06 -29.29
C MET A 1 26.69 -9.11 -28.29
N ALA A 2 26.35 -9.57 -27.12
CA ALA A 2 25.68 -8.78 -26.10
C ALA A 2 26.50 -8.77 -24.80
N ILE A 3 26.54 -7.62 -24.14
CA ILE A 3 27.22 -7.46 -22.85
C ILE A 3 26.36 -7.97 -21.70
N VAL A 4 26.95 -8.19 -20.53
CA VAL A 4 26.24 -8.66 -19.32
C VAL A 4 25.03 -7.79 -19.02
N SER A 5 25.14 -6.47 -19.09
CA SER A 5 24.02 -5.55 -18.85
C SER A 5 22.87 -5.73 -19.86
N THR A 6 23.18 -6.09 -21.12
CA THR A 6 22.18 -6.44 -22.14
C THR A 6 21.44 -7.74 -21.78
N HIS A 7 22.16 -8.76 -21.30
CA HIS A 7 21.53 -10.00 -20.84
C HIS A 7 20.54 -9.74 -19.70
N VAL A 8 20.94 -8.93 -18.70
CA VAL A 8 20.04 -8.54 -17.60
C VAL A 8 18.84 -7.78 -18.14
N ALA A 9 19.03 -6.75 -18.96
CA ALA A 9 17.96 -5.89 -19.45
C ALA A 9 16.93 -6.67 -20.29
N ARG A 10 17.39 -7.46 -21.27
CA ARG A 10 16.50 -8.23 -22.15
C ARG A 10 15.77 -9.36 -21.42
N THR A 11 16.43 -10.01 -20.43
CA THR A 11 15.80 -11.04 -19.61
C THR A 11 14.77 -10.42 -18.66
N LEU A 12 15.11 -9.30 -17.99
CA LEU A 12 14.20 -8.61 -17.09
C LEU A 12 12.92 -8.19 -17.84
N ALA A 13 13.06 -7.57 -19.00
CA ALA A 13 11.96 -7.04 -19.79
C ALA A 13 10.95 -8.10 -20.28
N GLN A 14 11.32 -9.39 -20.32
CA GLN A 14 10.38 -10.47 -20.60
C GLN A 14 9.32 -10.67 -19.49
N HIS A 15 9.58 -10.18 -18.28
CA HIS A 15 8.77 -10.43 -17.09
C HIS A 15 8.36 -9.16 -16.36
N VAL A 16 9.08 -8.07 -16.56
CA VAL A 16 8.91 -6.77 -15.87
C VAL A 16 8.88 -5.68 -16.92
N HIS A 17 7.72 -5.01 -17.04
CA HIS A 17 7.52 -4.00 -18.09
C HIS A 17 7.72 -2.56 -17.62
N GLU A 18 7.65 -2.31 -16.31
CA GLU A 18 7.83 -0.98 -15.74
C GLU A 18 9.09 -0.93 -14.89
N VAL A 19 9.97 0.03 -15.21
CA VAL A 19 11.23 0.29 -14.52
C VAL A 19 11.29 1.74 -14.09
N PHE A 20 11.54 1.98 -12.81
CA PHE A 20 11.66 3.32 -12.23
C PHE A 20 13.08 3.57 -11.79
N GLY A 21 13.62 4.80 -11.96
CA GLY A 21 14.98 5.00 -11.51
C GLY A 21 15.64 6.31 -11.88
N LEU A 22 16.93 6.37 -11.54
CA LEU A 22 17.84 7.41 -11.96
C LEU A 22 19.06 6.78 -12.66
N MET A 23 19.54 7.44 -13.69
CA MET A 23 20.80 7.07 -14.32
C MET A 23 21.98 7.47 -13.43
N GLY A 24 22.91 6.57 -13.29
CA GLY A 24 24.23 6.82 -12.71
C GLY A 24 25.27 5.87 -13.30
N ASN A 25 26.50 5.98 -12.85
CA ASN A 25 27.60 5.19 -13.42
C ASN A 25 27.41 3.67 -13.29
N GLY A 26 26.75 3.22 -12.21
CA GLY A 26 26.58 1.78 -11.94
C GLY A 26 25.49 1.09 -12.76
N ASN A 27 24.54 1.83 -13.33
CA ASN A 27 23.41 1.27 -14.10
C ASN A 27 23.31 1.82 -15.53
N ALA A 28 24.27 2.61 -15.99
CA ALA A 28 24.24 3.27 -17.30
C ALA A 28 24.10 2.25 -18.45
N HIS A 29 24.90 1.19 -18.46
CA HIS A 29 24.86 0.16 -19.51
C HIS A 29 23.57 -0.68 -19.46
N PHE A 30 23.04 -0.92 -18.26
CA PHE A 30 21.74 -1.57 -18.11
C PHE A 30 20.62 -0.72 -18.70
N LEU A 31 20.59 0.60 -18.40
CA LEU A 31 19.59 1.52 -18.92
C LEU A 31 19.71 1.72 -20.44
N ASP A 32 20.93 1.81 -20.98
CA ASP A 32 21.14 1.91 -22.43
C ASP A 32 20.57 0.68 -23.15
N ALA A 33 20.87 -0.53 -22.66
CA ALA A 33 20.36 -1.77 -23.21
C ALA A 33 18.83 -1.88 -23.05
N LEU A 34 18.28 -1.54 -21.88
CA LEU A 34 16.85 -1.55 -21.62
C LEU A 34 16.08 -0.67 -22.64
N LEU A 35 16.55 0.55 -22.84
CA LEU A 35 15.87 1.53 -23.69
C LEU A 35 16.04 1.28 -25.19
N ARG A 36 17.15 0.65 -25.60
CA ARG A 36 17.41 0.40 -27.04
C ARG A 36 16.91 -0.96 -27.53
N GLU A 37 16.87 -1.93 -26.65
CA GLU A 37 16.72 -3.33 -27.06
C GLU A 37 15.48 -4.03 -26.47
N THR A 38 14.64 -3.28 -25.74
CA THR A 38 13.42 -3.84 -25.13
C THR A 38 12.24 -2.89 -25.22
N ASP A 39 11.02 -3.43 -25.03
CA ASP A 39 9.77 -2.66 -24.97
C ASP A 39 9.43 -2.23 -23.53
N ALA A 40 10.31 -2.45 -22.55
CA ALA A 40 10.08 -2.02 -21.18
C ALA A 40 10.10 -0.49 -21.07
N THR A 41 9.20 0.02 -20.26
CA THR A 41 9.08 1.47 -20.04
C THR A 41 9.96 1.88 -18.88
N PHE A 42 10.78 2.91 -19.09
CA PHE A 42 11.56 3.56 -18.03
C PHE A 42 10.92 4.89 -17.62
N THR A 43 10.63 5.03 -16.35
CA THR A 43 10.15 6.27 -15.72
C THR A 43 11.22 6.84 -14.80
N ALA A 44 11.79 7.98 -15.20
CA ALA A 44 12.79 8.68 -14.38
C ALA A 44 12.14 9.31 -13.15
N VAL A 45 12.80 9.16 -11.99
CA VAL A 45 12.49 9.83 -10.72
C VAL A 45 13.62 10.78 -10.33
N ARG A 46 13.53 11.49 -9.20
CA ARG A 46 14.54 12.49 -8.80
C ARG A 46 15.34 12.10 -7.57
N HIS A 47 14.93 11.02 -6.89
CA HIS A 47 15.65 10.47 -5.76
C HIS A 47 15.60 8.93 -5.80
N GLU A 48 16.64 8.25 -5.36
CA GLU A 48 16.75 6.80 -5.47
C GLU A 48 15.70 6.05 -4.61
N ALA A 49 15.36 6.59 -3.44
CA ALA A 49 14.22 6.08 -2.68
C ALA A 49 12.94 6.10 -3.51
N GLY A 50 12.75 7.15 -4.32
CA GLY A 50 11.60 7.31 -5.20
C GLY A 50 11.49 6.19 -6.25
N ALA A 51 12.61 5.65 -6.72
CA ALA A 51 12.61 4.52 -7.65
C ALA A 51 11.95 3.27 -7.02
N VAL A 52 12.37 2.93 -5.81
CA VAL A 52 11.85 1.76 -5.08
C VAL A 52 10.39 1.99 -4.67
N VAL A 53 10.05 3.19 -4.18
CA VAL A 53 8.68 3.57 -3.80
C VAL A 53 7.73 3.50 -4.99
N ALA A 54 8.14 3.97 -6.17
CA ALA A 54 7.33 3.90 -7.38
C ALA A 54 7.09 2.44 -7.81
N ALA A 55 8.11 1.58 -7.74
CA ALA A 55 7.97 0.15 -8.02
C ALA A 55 7.03 -0.54 -7.02
N ASP A 56 7.11 -0.19 -5.74
CA ASP A 56 6.21 -0.68 -4.68
C ASP A 56 4.77 -0.23 -4.94
N ALA A 57 4.54 1.07 -5.17
CA ALA A 57 3.21 1.61 -5.48
C ALA A 57 2.61 0.99 -6.74
N HIS A 58 3.42 0.73 -7.76
CA HIS A 58 2.99 0.04 -8.97
C HIS A 58 2.44 -1.36 -8.65
N PHE A 59 3.15 -2.14 -7.83
CA PHE A 59 2.67 -3.46 -7.44
C PHE A 59 1.38 -3.38 -6.61
N ARG A 60 1.31 -2.47 -5.64
CA ARG A 60 0.10 -2.32 -4.79
C ARG A 60 -1.13 -1.95 -5.60
N THR A 61 -0.96 -1.20 -6.69
CA THR A 61 -2.05 -0.76 -7.57
C THR A 61 -2.41 -1.80 -8.64
N SER A 62 -1.44 -2.55 -9.18
CA SER A 62 -1.67 -3.44 -10.32
C SER A 62 -1.57 -4.94 -10.01
N GLY A 63 -0.96 -5.33 -8.89
CA GLY A 63 -0.58 -6.71 -8.61
C GLY A 63 0.57 -7.23 -9.49
N ARG A 64 1.15 -6.40 -10.34
CA ARG A 64 2.25 -6.77 -11.26
C ARG A 64 3.59 -6.29 -10.71
N ILE A 65 4.60 -7.16 -10.78
CA ILE A 65 5.96 -6.81 -10.36
C ILE A 65 6.53 -5.70 -11.24
N ALA A 66 7.25 -4.77 -10.62
CA ALA A 66 8.01 -3.72 -11.29
C ALA A 66 9.48 -3.76 -10.84
N ALA A 67 10.35 -3.05 -11.54
CA ALA A 67 11.73 -2.91 -11.15
C ALA A 67 12.08 -1.46 -10.80
N ALA A 68 13.06 -1.31 -9.92
CA ALA A 68 13.76 -0.06 -9.66
C ALA A 68 15.20 -0.17 -10.14
N THR A 69 15.86 0.95 -10.45
CA THR A 69 17.28 0.95 -10.78
C THR A 69 18.00 2.20 -10.28
N THR A 70 19.18 2.01 -9.71
CA THR A 70 20.05 3.07 -9.20
C THR A 70 21.52 2.75 -9.43
N THR A 71 22.41 3.71 -9.16
CA THR A 71 23.84 3.45 -9.10
C THR A 71 24.24 2.81 -7.76
N TYR A 72 25.47 2.31 -7.67
CA TYR A 72 26.06 1.76 -6.45
C TYR A 72 26.33 2.82 -5.36
N GLY A 73 26.79 2.37 -4.20
CA GLY A 73 27.25 3.22 -3.10
C GLY A 73 26.15 4.16 -2.59
N ALA A 74 26.33 5.46 -2.75
CA ALA A 74 25.38 6.48 -2.30
C ALA A 74 23.99 6.30 -2.91
N GLY A 75 23.89 5.97 -4.21
CA GLY A 75 22.61 5.73 -4.86
C GLY A 75 21.90 4.51 -4.29
N PHE A 76 22.63 3.45 -3.99
CA PHE A 76 22.05 2.27 -3.32
C PHE A 76 21.61 2.59 -1.89
N THR A 77 22.46 3.23 -1.08
CA THR A 77 22.12 3.51 0.33
C THR A 77 20.89 4.38 0.50
N ASN A 78 20.60 5.27 -0.44
CA ASN A 78 19.36 6.06 -0.47
C ASN A 78 18.09 5.21 -0.65
N THR A 79 18.20 3.94 -1.08
CA THR A 79 17.03 3.07 -1.27
C THR A 79 16.61 2.31 -0.01
N LEU A 80 17.43 2.27 1.04
CA LEU A 80 17.28 1.34 2.17
C LEU A 80 15.95 1.48 2.92
N THR A 81 15.50 2.70 3.20
CA THR A 81 14.19 2.93 3.84
C THR A 81 13.05 2.39 2.98
N ALA A 82 13.08 2.63 1.68
CA ALA A 82 12.06 2.16 0.76
C ALA A 82 12.10 0.62 0.58
N LEU A 83 13.30 0.01 0.58
CA LEU A 83 13.45 -1.45 0.59
C LEU A 83 12.90 -2.07 1.88
N ALA A 84 13.15 -1.44 3.05
CA ALA A 84 12.59 -1.88 4.32
C ALA A 84 11.05 -1.86 4.31
N GLU A 85 10.46 -0.77 3.79
CA GLU A 85 8.99 -0.68 3.61
C GLU A 85 8.47 -1.79 2.70
N ALA A 86 9.07 -2.00 1.52
CA ALA A 86 8.66 -3.05 0.59
C ALA A 86 8.78 -4.45 1.20
N ALA A 87 9.82 -4.71 1.99
CA ALA A 87 10.03 -5.98 2.69
C ALA A 87 8.95 -6.22 3.76
N GLN A 88 8.69 -5.24 4.62
CA GLN A 88 7.64 -5.32 5.66
C GLN A 88 6.24 -5.42 5.05
N ALA A 89 5.99 -4.70 3.95
CA ALA A 89 4.73 -4.74 3.22
C ALA A 89 4.55 -6.00 2.38
N ARG A 90 5.55 -6.86 2.30
CA ARG A 90 5.54 -8.05 1.41
C ARG A 90 5.25 -7.69 -0.05
N THR A 91 5.94 -6.68 -0.54
CA THR A 91 5.82 -6.22 -1.93
C THR A 91 6.98 -6.77 -2.76
N PRO A 92 6.74 -7.64 -3.76
CA PRO A 92 7.77 -8.10 -4.66
C PRO A 92 8.18 -6.99 -5.62
N LEU A 93 9.47 -6.72 -5.70
CA LEU A 93 10.10 -5.86 -6.70
C LEU A 93 11.56 -6.28 -6.91
N VAL A 94 12.16 -5.85 -8.02
CA VAL A 94 13.58 -6.06 -8.29
C VAL A 94 14.28 -4.72 -8.34
N LEU A 95 15.30 -4.51 -7.49
CA LEU A 95 16.21 -3.37 -7.58
C LEU A 95 17.46 -3.79 -8.37
N VAL A 96 17.56 -3.32 -9.62
CA VAL A 96 18.78 -3.50 -10.43
C VAL A 96 19.77 -2.40 -10.07
N VAL A 97 20.94 -2.75 -9.59
CA VAL A 97 21.93 -1.78 -9.10
C VAL A 97 23.35 -2.17 -9.53
N GLY A 98 24.20 -1.17 -9.75
CA GLY A 98 25.63 -1.43 -9.87
C GLY A 98 26.24 -1.90 -8.54
N ASP A 99 27.38 -2.58 -8.61
CA ASP A 99 28.06 -3.10 -7.43
C ASP A 99 29.58 -2.84 -7.50
N GLU A 100 30.27 -3.15 -6.42
CA GLU A 100 31.74 -3.11 -6.38
C GLU A 100 32.35 -4.01 -7.46
N PRO A 101 33.55 -3.69 -7.97
CA PRO A 101 34.26 -4.56 -8.91
C PRO A 101 34.60 -5.92 -8.27
N THR A 102 34.65 -6.98 -9.08
CA THR A 102 35.05 -8.32 -8.62
C THR A 102 36.53 -8.36 -8.10
N SER A 103 37.33 -7.35 -8.41
CA SER A 103 38.70 -7.16 -7.91
C SER A 103 38.77 -6.58 -6.49
N GLY A 104 37.67 -6.19 -5.91
CA GLY A 104 37.55 -5.62 -4.56
C GLY A 104 37.01 -4.20 -4.54
N PRO A 105 36.58 -3.73 -3.34
CA PRO A 105 35.86 -2.47 -3.18
C PRO A 105 36.75 -1.26 -3.45
N ARG A 106 36.14 -0.23 -4.02
CA ARG A 106 36.70 1.12 -4.18
C ARG A 106 36.39 1.96 -2.92
N PRO A 107 37.04 3.11 -2.69
CA PRO A 107 36.82 3.92 -1.49
C PRO A 107 35.39 4.39 -1.24
N TRP A 108 34.54 4.40 -2.27
CA TRP A 108 33.12 4.82 -2.19
C TRP A 108 32.14 3.65 -2.26
N ASP A 109 32.62 2.41 -2.33
CA ASP A 109 31.76 1.24 -2.27
C ASP A 109 31.37 0.93 -0.82
N VAL A 110 30.25 0.28 -0.66
CA VAL A 110 29.72 -0.18 0.63
C VAL A 110 29.31 -1.65 0.50
N ASP A 111 29.27 -2.38 1.58
CA ASP A 111 28.74 -3.75 1.59
C ASP A 111 27.23 -3.76 1.34
N GLN A 112 26.85 -3.76 0.05
CA GLN A 112 25.46 -3.73 -0.39
C GLN A 112 24.71 -5.02 -0.01
N ILE A 113 25.42 -6.15 0.10
CA ILE A 113 24.83 -7.44 0.50
C ILE A 113 24.40 -7.39 1.96
N ALA A 114 25.29 -6.92 2.85
CA ALA A 114 24.97 -6.79 4.27
C ALA A 114 23.84 -5.77 4.51
N LEU A 115 23.87 -4.63 3.83
CA LEU A 115 22.83 -3.60 3.93
C LEU A 115 21.48 -4.10 3.42
N SER A 116 21.44 -4.81 2.28
CA SER A 116 20.22 -5.42 1.74
C SER A 116 19.63 -6.41 2.74
N ALA A 117 20.47 -7.30 3.27
CA ALA A 117 20.03 -8.31 4.24
C ALA A 117 19.45 -7.68 5.52
N ALA A 118 20.07 -6.59 6.00
CA ALA A 118 19.61 -5.87 7.20
C ALA A 118 18.20 -5.29 7.06
N VAL A 119 17.78 -4.94 5.84
CA VAL A 119 16.43 -4.40 5.55
C VAL A 119 15.46 -5.46 4.99
N GLY A 120 15.84 -6.75 4.99
CA GLY A 120 14.97 -7.85 4.58
C GLY A 120 14.96 -8.14 3.07
N ALA A 121 15.88 -7.56 2.30
CA ALA A 121 16.05 -7.83 0.88
C ALA A 121 17.21 -8.83 0.65
N ARG A 122 17.05 -9.73 -0.32
CA ARG A 122 18.11 -10.64 -0.74
C ARG A 122 18.84 -10.09 -1.95
N THR A 123 20.17 -10.20 -1.96
CA THR A 123 21.00 -9.83 -3.12
C THR A 123 21.37 -11.06 -3.96
N TYR A 124 21.27 -10.89 -5.28
CA TYR A 124 21.83 -11.78 -6.30
C TYR A 124 22.86 -10.99 -7.10
N THR A 125 24.12 -11.41 -7.04
CA THR A 125 25.20 -10.79 -7.81
C THR A 125 25.32 -11.48 -9.16
N VAL A 126 25.29 -10.69 -10.22
CA VAL A 126 25.38 -11.17 -11.60
C VAL A 126 26.82 -11.58 -11.93
N GLY A 127 27.00 -12.80 -12.39
CA GLY A 127 28.28 -13.30 -12.86
C GLY A 127 28.50 -13.09 -14.36
N ARG A 128 29.65 -13.59 -14.84
CA ARG A 128 30.08 -13.44 -16.25
C ARG A 128 29.31 -14.32 -17.23
N ILE A 129 28.70 -15.40 -16.77
CA ILE A 129 28.09 -16.43 -17.65
C ILE A 129 26.64 -16.74 -17.29
N ASP A 130 26.13 -16.21 -16.20
CA ASP A 130 24.82 -16.57 -15.63
C ASP A 130 23.85 -15.39 -15.53
N ALA A 131 24.15 -14.27 -16.20
CA ALA A 131 23.38 -13.03 -16.08
C ALA A 131 21.88 -13.20 -16.29
N ALA A 132 21.48 -13.94 -17.33
CA ALA A 132 20.06 -14.22 -17.61
C ALA A 132 19.45 -15.12 -16.51
N ALA A 133 20.13 -16.19 -16.10
CA ALA A 133 19.64 -17.09 -15.06
C ALA A 133 19.52 -16.40 -13.70
N ALA A 134 20.52 -15.59 -13.31
CA ALA A 134 20.49 -14.79 -12.08
C ALA A 134 19.31 -13.80 -12.07
N THR A 135 19.01 -13.18 -13.22
CA THR A 135 17.87 -12.28 -13.37
C THR A 135 16.54 -12.99 -13.15
N VAL A 136 16.33 -14.16 -13.78
CA VAL A 136 15.12 -14.97 -13.59
C VAL A 136 15.00 -15.44 -12.14
N THR A 137 16.11 -15.91 -11.53
CA THR A 137 16.14 -16.35 -10.13
C THR A 137 15.78 -15.22 -9.17
N ALA A 138 16.24 -13.99 -9.43
CA ALA A 138 15.90 -12.82 -8.64
C ALA A 138 14.38 -12.50 -8.71
N ILE A 139 13.81 -12.54 -9.91
CA ILE A 139 12.36 -12.32 -10.11
C ILE A 139 11.55 -13.43 -9.43
N GLU A 140 11.94 -14.69 -9.62
CA GLU A 140 11.28 -15.85 -9.00
C GLU A 140 11.29 -15.75 -7.48
N HIS A 141 12.44 -15.39 -6.89
CA HIS A 141 12.55 -15.18 -5.45
C HIS A 141 11.61 -14.07 -4.96
N ALA A 142 11.61 -12.91 -5.65
CA ALA A 142 10.73 -11.81 -5.29
C ALA A 142 9.25 -12.23 -5.29
N LEU A 143 8.82 -12.95 -6.31
CA LEU A 143 7.42 -13.41 -6.45
C LEU A 143 7.07 -14.51 -5.45
N ALA A 144 7.97 -15.49 -5.26
CA ALA A 144 7.71 -16.65 -4.38
C ALA A 144 7.62 -16.26 -2.91
N TYR A 145 8.48 -15.36 -2.46
CA TYR A 145 8.54 -14.93 -1.04
C TYR A 145 7.84 -13.61 -0.77
N ARG A 146 7.41 -12.89 -1.81
CA ARG A 146 6.82 -11.55 -1.74
C ARG A 146 7.73 -10.59 -0.97
N VAL A 147 8.92 -10.41 -1.47
CA VAL A 147 9.95 -9.53 -0.89
C VAL A 147 10.67 -8.75 -1.99
N PRO A 148 11.25 -7.58 -1.69
CA PRO A 148 12.16 -6.93 -2.60
C PRO A 148 13.45 -7.76 -2.75
N VAL A 149 14.00 -7.73 -3.95
CA VAL A 149 15.27 -8.40 -4.28
C VAL A 149 16.21 -7.42 -4.95
N VAL A 150 17.48 -7.46 -4.58
CA VAL A 150 18.55 -6.68 -5.21
C VAL A 150 19.25 -7.55 -6.24
N LEU A 151 19.31 -7.09 -7.49
CA LEU A 151 20.10 -7.68 -8.58
C LEU A 151 21.31 -6.80 -8.83
N ALA A 152 22.47 -7.19 -8.32
CA ALA A 152 23.70 -6.41 -8.31
C ALA A 152 24.57 -6.76 -9.51
N ILE A 153 24.99 -5.76 -10.29
CA ILE A 153 25.87 -5.92 -11.46
C ILE A 153 27.25 -5.35 -11.13
N PRO A 154 28.27 -6.19 -10.91
CA PRO A 154 29.62 -5.70 -10.63
C PRO A 154 30.14 -4.80 -11.75
N TYR A 155 30.81 -3.71 -11.36
CA TYR A 155 31.22 -2.64 -12.27
C TYR A 155 32.10 -3.13 -13.43
N ASP A 156 33.07 -4.01 -13.15
CA ASP A 156 33.99 -4.57 -14.14
C ASP A 156 33.37 -5.69 -15.00
N VAL A 157 32.20 -6.20 -14.61
CA VAL A 157 31.48 -7.26 -15.32
C VAL A 157 30.42 -6.66 -16.26
N ALA A 158 29.86 -5.50 -15.95
CA ALA A 158 28.73 -4.89 -16.63
C ALA A 158 28.88 -4.76 -18.15
N GLN A 159 30.08 -4.51 -18.64
CA GLN A 159 30.40 -4.28 -20.07
C GLN A 159 31.06 -5.50 -20.76
N LEU A 160 31.24 -6.60 -20.06
CA LEU A 160 31.83 -7.78 -20.67
C LEU A 160 30.92 -8.37 -21.74
N ASP A 161 31.45 -8.57 -22.93
CA ASP A 161 30.77 -9.34 -23.98
C ASP A 161 30.74 -10.82 -23.59
N ILE A 162 29.55 -11.38 -23.51
CA ILE A 162 29.31 -12.78 -23.15
C ILE A 162 28.51 -13.55 -24.20
N GLY A 163 28.46 -13.00 -25.42
CA GLY A 163 27.79 -13.63 -26.56
C GLY A 163 26.31 -13.31 -26.62
N ASP A 164 25.55 -14.19 -27.26
CA ASP A 164 24.10 -13.97 -27.44
C ASP A 164 23.32 -14.25 -26.15
N VAL A 165 22.23 -13.50 -25.94
CA VAL A 165 21.35 -13.69 -24.78
C VAL A 165 20.71 -15.07 -24.85
N PRO A 166 20.94 -15.97 -23.88
CA PRO A 166 20.37 -17.31 -23.92
C PRO A 166 18.86 -17.28 -23.63
N THR A 167 18.13 -18.22 -24.18
CA THR A 167 16.77 -18.51 -23.71
C THR A 167 16.87 -19.25 -22.39
N VAL A 168 16.26 -18.69 -21.35
CA VAL A 168 16.16 -19.30 -20.02
C VAL A 168 14.69 -19.56 -19.69
N PRO A 169 14.37 -20.58 -18.84
CA PRO A 169 13.00 -20.75 -18.34
C PRO A 169 12.55 -19.48 -17.62
N GLY A 170 11.26 -19.13 -17.77
CA GLY A 170 10.69 -18.01 -17.02
C GLY A 170 10.61 -18.29 -15.51
N PRO A 171 10.37 -17.26 -14.69
CA PRO A 171 10.25 -17.41 -13.24
C PRO A 171 9.06 -18.31 -12.90
N GLY A 172 9.31 -19.30 -12.04
CA GLY A 172 8.26 -20.13 -11.47
C GLY A 172 7.31 -19.30 -10.62
N ARG A 173 6.03 -19.61 -10.69
CA ARG A 173 5.03 -19.03 -9.77
C ARG A 173 4.66 -20.08 -8.74
N PRO A 174 4.65 -19.73 -7.45
CA PRO A 174 4.22 -20.67 -6.43
C PRO A 174 2.75 -21.03 -6.66
N GLU A 175 2.46 -22.33 -6.57
CA GLU A 175 1.08 -22.80 -6.60
C GLU A 175 0.34 -22.27 -5.34
N PRO A 176 -0.94 -21.88 -5.49
CA PRO A 176 -1.75 -21.50 -4.33
C PRO A 176 -1.81 -22.64 -3.31
N LEU A 177 -1.63 -22.30 -2.03
CA LEU A 177 -1.61 -23.28 -0.95
C LEU A 177 -3.00 -23.91 -0.76
N ALA A 178 -3.20 -25.12 -1.27
CA ALA A 178 -4.46 -25.83 -1.14
C ALA A 178 -4.66 -26.35 0.30
N PRO A 179 -5.90 -26.36 0.83
CA PRO A 179 -6.22 -26.83 2.18
C PRO A 179 -6.41 -28.35 2.26
N THR A 180 -5.41 -29.11 1.80
CA THR A 180 -5.52 -30.58 1.63
C THR A 180 -4.97 -31.40 2.81
N ALA A 181 -4.23 -30.81 3.72
CA ALA A 181 -3.71 -31.52 4.89
C ALA A 181 -4.85 -31.88 5.86
N ASP A 182 -4.83 -33.10 6.43
CA ASP A 182 -5.89 -33.62 7.32
C ASP A 182 -6.28 -32.65 8.44
N PHE A 183 -5.28 -32.03 9.10
CA PHE A 183 -5.54 -31.04 10.15
C PHE A 183 -6.21 -29.77 9.61
N THR A 184 -5.92 -29.36 8.38
CA THR A 184 -6.55 -28.23 7.71
C THR A 184 -7.99 -28.56 7.35
N CYS A 185 -8.25 -29.73 6.78
CA CYS A 185 -9.60 -30.23 6.51
C CYS A 185 -10.45 -30.29 7.79
N ALA A 186 -9.89 -30.81 8.88
CA ALA A 186 -10.56 -30.84 10.17
C ALA A 186 -10.85 -29.43 10.72
N ALA A 187 -9.95 -28.47 10.52
CA ALA A 187 -10.16 -27.07 10.91
C ALA A 187 -11.29 -26.43 10.08
N ILE A 188 -11.36 -26.66 8.76
CA ILE A 188 -12.44 -26.21 7.88
C ILE A 188 -13.79 -26.72 8.38
N GLN A 189 -13.89 -28.02 8.72
CA GLN A 189 -15.13 -28.61 9.23
C GLN A 189 -15.55 -28.02 10.58
N ARG A 190 -14.61 -27.64 11.45
CA ARG A 190 -14.91 -26.94 12.69
C ARG A 190 -15.39 -25.51 12.42
N LEU A 191 -14.66 -24.75 11.58
CA LEU A 191 -15.05 -23.40 11.18
C LEU A 191 -16.47 -23.37 10.57
N ALA A 192 -16.77 -24.30 9.65
CA ALA A 192 -18.09 -24.39 9.04
C ALA A 192 -19.19 -24.69 10.07
N ARG A 193 -18.92 -25.49 11.11
CA ARG A 193 -19.86 -25.70 12.23
C ARG A 193 -20.07 -24.44 13.04
N ASP A 194 -18.98 -23.73 13.37
CA ASP A 194 -19.05 -22.52 14.16
C ASP A 194 -19.82 -21.42 13.40
N LEU A 195 -19.58 -21.25 12.10
CA LEU A 195 -20.34 -20.33 11.26
C LEU A 195 -21.82 -20.72 11.11
N ALA A 196 -22.12 -22.03 10.98
CA ALA A 196 -23.50 -22.50 10.88
C ALA A 196 -24.29 -22.23 12.18
N GLY A 197 -23.63 -22.38 13.35
CA GLY A 197 -24.23 -22.13 14.65
C GLY A 197 -24.21 -20.66 15.09
N ALA A 198 -23.53 -19.78 14.36
CA ALA A 198 -23.39 -18.38 14.76
C ALA A 198 -24.71 -17.60 14.64
N GLU A 199 -25.04 -16.84 15.68
CA GLU A 199 -26.15 -15.87 15.67
C GLU A 199 -25.73 -14.54 15.04
N ARG A 200 -24.46 -14.18 15.19
CA ARG A 200 -23.86 -12.90 14.74
C ARG A 200 -22.53 -13.12 14.02
N PRO A 201 -22.55 -13.78 12.84
CA PRO A 201 -21.32 -14.04 12.07
C PRO A 201 -20.77 -12.77 11.41
N LEU A 202 -19.43 -12.63 11.43
CA LEU A 202 -18.68 -11.55 10.81
C LEU A 202 -17.56 -12.10 9.91
N LEU A 203 -17.41 -11.56 8.71
CA LEU A 203 -16.24 -11.79 7.85
C LEU A 203 -15.39 -10.52 7.79
N LEU A 204 -14.09 -10.64 8.05
CA LEU A 204 -13.11 -9.56 7.93
C LEU A 204 -12.07 -9.94 6.89
N ALA A 205 -11.94 -9.15 5.82
CA ALA A 205 -10.99 -9.44 4.74
C ALA A 205 -9.89 -8.37 4.64
N GLY A 206 -8.69 -8.81 4.30
CA GLY A 206 -7.55 -7.94 4.09
C GLY A 206 -6.92 -8.04 2.70
N ARG A 207 -5.78 -7.37 2.52
CA ARG A 207 -5.04 -7.34 1.25
C ARG A 207 -4.67 -8.74 0.75
N GLY A 208 -4.35 -9.68 1.63
CA GLY A 208 -4.01 -11.05 1.26
C GLY A 208 -5.17 -11.77 0.53
N ALA A 209 -6.41 -11.50 0.94
CA ALA A 209 -7.59 -12.00 0.26
C ALA A 209 -7.75 -11.42 -1.16
N TRP A 210 -7.46 -10.13 -1.35
CA TRP A 210 -7.45 -9.52 -2.67
C TRP A 210 -6.37 -10.13 -3.57
N LEU A 211 -5.13 -10.26 -3.08
CA LEU A 211 -4.02 -10.85 -3.84
C LEU A 211 -4.26 -12.31 -4.26
N ALA A 212 -5.11 -13.03 -3.51
CA ALA A 212 -5.55 -14.38 -3.85
C ALA A 212 -6.77 -14.41 -4.79
N GLY A 213 -7.34 -13.25 -5.16
CA GLY A 213 -8.57 -13.17 -5.95
C GLY A 213 -9.81 -13.70 -5.22
N ALA A 214 -9.86 -13.61 -3.89
CA ALA A 214 -10.90 -14.21 -3.06
C ALA A 214 -12.23 -13.41 -3.01
N GLY A 215 -12.32 -12.21 -3.60
CA GLY A 215 -13.51 -11.34 -3.50
C GLY A 215 -14.83 -12.04 -3.84
N PRO A 216 -15.01 -12.68 -5.02
CA PRO A 216 -16.24 -13.39 -5.34
C PRO A 216 -16.56 -14.53 -4.36
N ALA A 217 -15.55 -15.32 -3.95
CA ALA A 217 -15.74 -16.41 -3.00
C ALA A 217 -16.14 -15.88 -1.60
N LEU A 218 -15.57 -14.76 -1.17
CA LEU A 218 -15.95 -14.07 0.07
C LEU A 218 -17.40 -13.58 0.03
N GLY A 219 -17.85 -13.05 -1.10
CA GLY A 219 -19.25 -12.67 -1.30
C GLY A 219 -20.18 -13.86 -1.14
N THR A 220 -19.85 -14.99 -1.77
CA THR A 220 -20.61 -16.25 -1.67
C THR A 220 -20.64 -16.78 -0.22
N LEU A 221 -19.51 -16.76 0.48
CA LEU A 221 -19.46 -17.19 1.88
C LEU A 221 -20.27 -16.23 2.79
N ALA A 222 -20.18 -14.92 2.57
CA ALA A 222 -20.94 -13.94 3.34
C ALA A 222 -22.45 -14.16 3.22
N GLU A 223 -22.93 -14.47 2.01
CA GLU A 223 -24.33 -14.86 1.78
C GLU A 223 -24.65 -16.19 2.46
N ALA A 224 -23.88 -17.22 2.22
CA ALA A 224 -24.08 -18.52 2.83
C ALA A 224 -24.03 -18.46 4.36
N ALA A 225 -23.17 -17.65 4.96
CA ALA A 225 -23.09 -17.45 6.39
C ALA A 225 -24.09 -16.42 6.95
N GLY A 226 -24.78 -15.62 6.14
CA GLY A 226 -25.61 -14.48 6.60
C GLY A 226 -24.80 -13.50 7.43
N ALA A 227 -23.54 -13.31 7.08
CA ALA A 227 -22.60 -12.53 7.84
C ALA A 227 -22.67 -11.04 7.48
N LEU A 228 -22.36 -10.18 8.45
CA LEU A 228 -21.85 -8.83 8.18
C LEU A 228 -20.41 -8.92 7.70
N THR A 229 -19.98 -7.93 6.97
CA THR A 229 -18.62 -7.85 6.44
C THR A 229 -17.88 -6.62 6.98
N ALA A 230 -16.56 -6.71 7.05
CA ALA A 230 -15.66 -5.61 7.35
C ALA A 230 -14.33 -5.85 6.66
N THR A 231 -13.53 -4.81 6.48
CA THR A 231 -12.24 -4.91 5.79
C THR A 231 -11.13 -4.27 6.60
N THR A 232 -9.89 -4.68 6.37
CA THR A 232 -8.76 -3.82 6.74
C THR A 232 -8.69 -2.60 5.82
N ALA A 233 -7.92 -1.58 6.17
CA ALA A 233 -7.74 -0.39 5.32
C ALA A 233 -7.31 -0.74 3.88
N LEU A 234 -6.46 -1.77 3.72
CA LEU A 234 -5.96 -2.25 2.42
C LEU A 234 -6.85 -3.34 1.78
N GLY A 235 -7.95 -3.71 2.40
CA GLY A 235 -8.94 -4.66 1.88
C GLY A 235 -10.24 -4.01 1.42
N ARG A 236 -10.36 -2.67 1.50
CA ARG A 236 -11.59 -1.95 1.16
C ARG A 236 -12.06 -2.23 -0.26
N GLY A 237 -13.38 -2.42 -0.41
CA GLY A 237 -13.99 -2.71 -1.69
C GLY A 237 -13.93 -4.17 -2.12
N ILE A 238 -13.38 -5.08 -1.31
CA ILE A 238 -13.28 -6.51 -1.69
C ILE A 238 -14.63 -7.23 -1.65
N PHE A 239 -15.56 -6.82 -0.79
CA PHE A 239 -16.88 -7.41 -0.70
C PHE A 239 -17.85 -6.80 -1.72
N PRO A 240 -18.59 -7.63 -2.48
CA PRO A 240 -19.44 -7.14 -3.56
C PRO A 240 -20.74 -6.48 -3.07
N GLN A 241 -21.12 -6.67 -1.78
CA GLN A 241 -22.36 -6.16 -1.21
C GLN A 241 -22.12 -5.07 -0.17
N ASP A 242 -22.23 -3.83 -0.59
CA ASP A 242 -22.03 -2.65 0.25
C ASP A 242 -23.06 -2.54 1.40
N ARG A 243 -24.27 -3.07 1.22
CA ARG A 243 -25.36 -3.01 2.22
C ARG A 243 -24.97 -3.62 3.57
N TYR A 244 -24.13 -4.67 3.59
CA TYR A 244 -23.77 -5.41 4.79
C TYR A 244 -22.33 -5.13 5.24
N ASP A 245 -21.66 -4.19 4.56
CA ASP A 245 -20.28 -3.82 4.86
C ASP A 245 -20.19 -2.75 5.95
N LEU A 246 -19.62 -3.10 7.09
CA LEU A 246 -19.32 -2.21 8.22
C LEU A 246 -18.11 -1.29 7.93
N GLY A 247 -17.48 -1.42 6.75
CA GLY A 247 -16.36 -0.60 6.34
C GLY A 247 -15.02 -1.05 6.93
N VAL A 248 -14.14 -0.08 7.19
CA VAL A 248 -12.79 -0.37 7.71
C VAL A 248 -12.87 -0.77 9.17
N ALA A 249 -12.35 -1.94 9.49
CA ALA A 249 -12.13 -2.38 10.87
C ALA A 249 -10.85 -1.78 11.44
N GLY A 250 -10.86 -1.53 12.75
CA GLY A 250 -9.70 -0.97 13.44
C GLY A 250 -9.82 0.53 13.68
N GLY A 251 -8.68 1.22 13.77
CA GLY A 251 -8.62 2.63 14.16
C GLY A 251 -9.35 3.62 13.23
N PHE A 252 -9.58 3.24 11.97
CA PHE A 252 -10.34 4.06 11.02
C PHE A 252 -11.83 3.71 10.97
N GLY A 253 -12.28 2.74 11.75
CA GLY A 253 -13.67 2.31 11.74
C GLY A 253 -14.64 3.31 12.36
N GLY A 254 -15.83 3.42 11.80
CA GLY A 254 -16.92 4.21 12.39
C GLY A 254 -17.28 3.68 13.79
N PRO A 255 -17.56 4.56 14.77
CA PRO A 255 -17.82 4.12 16.14
C PRO A 255 -18.97 3.11 16.24
N GLY A 256 -20.06 3.31 15.49
CA GLY A 256 -21.20 2.38 15.43
C GLY A 256 -20.82 1.03 14.81
N ALA A 257 -20.04 1.05 13.72
CA ALA A 257 -19.55 -0.17 13.07
C ALA A 257 -18.63 -0.97 14.00
N MET A 258 -17.72 -0.30 14.70
CA MET A 258 -16.81 -0.96 15.63
C MET A 258 -17.55 -1.55 16.85
N ALA A 259 -18.60 -0.89 17.34
CA ALA A 259 -19.47 -1.46 18.37
C ALA A 259 -20.16 -2.73 17.85
N THR A 260 -20.66 -2.71 16.62
CA THR A 260 -21.30 -3.86 15.97
C THR A 260 -20.32 -5.02 15.71
N VAL A 261 -19.08 -4.73 15.24
CA VAL A 261 -18.02 -5.75 15.11
C VAL A 261 -17.79 -6.47 16.45
N ARG A 262 -17.82 -5.73 17.56
CA ARG A 262 -17.62 -6.29 18.91
C ARG A 262 -18.79 -7.18 19.37
N GLU A 263 -19.98 -7.07 18.77
CA GLU A 263 -21.12 -7.93 19.06
C GLU A 263 -21.02 -9.32 18.39
N ALA A 264 -20.14 -9.49 17.41
CA ALA A 264 -19.99 -10.76 16.71
C ALA A 264 -19.65 -11.91 17.67
N ASP A 265 -20.32 -13.05 17.53
CA ASP A 265 -20.02 -14.26 18.26
C ASP A 265 -18.99 -15.14 17.55
N VAL A 266 -19.00 -15.13 16.21
CA VAL A 266 -17.99 -15.78 15.36
C VAL A 266 -17.45 -14.78 14.36
N ALA A 267 -16.15 -14.59 14.32
CA ALA A 267 -15.45 -13.74 13.35
C ALA A 267 -14.45 -14.57 12.52
N LEU A 268 -14.57 -14.53 11.20
CA LEU A 268 -13.60 -15.12 10.27
C LEU A 268 -12.76 -14.03 9.63
N VAL A 269 -11.46 -14.08 9.84
CA VAL A 269 -10.46 -13.17 9.28
C VAL A 269 -9.77 -13.84 8.10
N VAL A 270 -9.76 -13.21 6.93
CA VAL A 270 -9.23 -13.80 5.70
C VAL A 270 -8.16 -12.90 5.07
N GLY A 271 -6.94 -13.43 4.95
CA GLY A 271 -5.82 -12.74 4.31
C GLY A 271 -5.53 -11.38 4.93
N ALA A 272 -5.62 -11.28 6.25
CA ALA A 272 -5.37 -10.08 7.02
C ALA A 272 -4.52 -10.38 8.24
N GLU A 273 -3.43 -9.65 8.40
CA GLU A 273 -2.64 -9.63 9.62
C GLU A 273 -3.37 -8.79 10.67
N LEU A 274 -3.64 -9.38 11.82
CA LEU A 274 -4.30 -8.72 12.94
C LEU A 274 -3.27 -7.91 13.75
N ASN A 275 -2.70 -6.85 13.16
CA ASN A 275 -1.79 -5.96 13.86
C ASN A 275 -2.52 -5.15 14.94
N GLN A 276 -1.76 -4.48 15.80
CA GLN A 276 -2.31 -3.72 16.92
C GLN A 276 -3.30 -2.62 16.48
N PHE A 277 -3.09 -1.98 15.32
CA PHE A 277 -3.98 -0.95 14.79
C PHE A 277 -5.32 -1.54 14.30
N THR A 278 -5.28 -2.62 13.51
CA THR A 278 -6.48 -3.34 13.08
C THR A 278 -7.25 -3.89 14.29
N MET A 279 -6.55 -4.39 15.31
CA MET A 279 -7.14 -4.92 16.54
C MET A 279 -7.58 -3.83 17.54
N ARG A 280 -7.43 -2.54 17.23
CA ARG A 280 -7.70 -1.45 18.17
C ARG A 280 -7.01 -1.69 19.52
N PHE A 281 -5.75 -2.10 19.46
CA PHE A 281 -4.95 -2.48 20.63
C PHE A 281 -5.61 -3.56 21.51
N GLY A 282 -6.35 -4.50 20.90
CA GLY A 282 -7.03 -5.61 21.55
C GLY A 282 -8.54 -5.45 21.75
N GLU A 283 -9.11 -4.28 21.42
CA GLU A 283 -10.50 -3.93 21.66
C GLU A 283 -11.47 -4.28 20.51
N LEU A 284 -10.97 -4.79 19.37
CA LEU A 284 -11.80 -5.04 18.19
C LEU A 284 -12.89 -6.08 18.44
N PHE A 285 -12.54 -7.22 19.02
CA PHE A 285 -13.46 -8.33 19.31
C PHE A 285 -13.77 -8.43 20.79
N HIS A 286 -14.99 -8.86 21.12
CA HIS A 286 -15.33 -9.21 22.50
C HIS A 286 -14.47 -10.41 22.97
N PRO A 287 -14.13 -10.53 24.27
CA PRO A 287 -13.41 -11.71 24.79
C PRO A 287 -14.04 -13.05 24.43
N ASP A 288 -15.36 -13.13 24.36
CA ASP A 288 -16.13 -14.34 24.04
C ASP A 288 -16.27 -14.61 22.53
N THR A 289 -15.87 -13.68 21.66
CA THR A 289 -15.90 -13.90 20.21
C THR A 289 -14.96 -15.04 19.82
N THR A 290 -15.47 -16.03 19.11
CA THR A 290 -14.64 -17.07 18.49
C THR A 290 -14.01 -16.50 17.21
N VAL A 291 -12.70 -16.31 17.22
CA VAL A 291 -11.96 -15.73 16.08
C VAL A 291 -11.25 -16.82 15.29
N TRP A 292 -11.58 -16.96 14.02
CA TRP A 292 -10.93 -17.82 13.04
C TRP A 292 -10.09 -16.99 12.08
N GLN A 293 -9.01 -17.59 11.56
CA GLN A 293 -8.19 -16.96 10.51
C GLN A 293 -7.88 -17.96 9.40
N ILE A 294 -7.99 -17.50 8.14
CA ILE A 294 -7.47 -18.17 6.94
C ILE A 294 -6.29 -17.35 6.44
N ASP A 295 -5.10 -17.93 6.41
CA ASP A 295 -3.88 -17.28 5.95
C ASP A 295 -2.85 -18.31 5.46
N THR A 296 -1.90 -17.88 4.63
CA THR A 296 -0.76 -18.69 4.18
C THR A 296 0.38 -18.75 5.20
N ALA A 297 0.34 -17.93 6.24
CA ALA A 297 1.32 -17.93 7.34
C ALA A 297 1.47 -19.31 7.98
N LEU A 298 2.61 -19.56 8.61
CA LEU A 298 2.88 -20.85 9.28
C LEU A 298 2.00 -21.07 10.53
N ALA A 299 1.55 -19.98 11.13
CA ALA A 299 0.68 -19.99 12.32
C ALA A 299 -0.21 -18.75 12.32
N ALA A 300 -1.20 -18.73 13.22
CA ALA A 300 -2.05 -17.57 13.45
C ALA A 300 -1.23 -16.31 13.73
N THR A 301 -1.65 -15.19 13.17
CA THR A 301 -0.90 -13.92 13.23
C THR A 301 -1.13 -13.12 14.52
N HIS A 302 -2.12 -13.53 15.33
CA HIS A 302 -2.47 -12.86 16.58
C HIS A 302 -2.97 -13.84 17.64
N ALA A 303 -2.67 -13.58 18.91
CA ALA A 303 -3.04 -14.44 20.04
C ALA A 303 -4.56 -14.60 20.25
N ARG A 304 -5.39 -13.68 19.73
CA ARG A 304 -6.87 -13.76 19.77
C ARG A 304 -7.45 -14.79 18.80
N VAL A 305 -6.68 -15.30 17.86
CA VAL A 305 -7.13 -16.33 16.91
C VAL A 305 -7.20 -17.67 17.61
N GLY A 306 -8.41 -18.17 17.81
CA GLY A 306 -8.68 -19.47 18.44
C GLY A 306 -8.70 -20.63 17.43
N GLY A 307 -8.94 -20.35 16.14
CA GLY A 307 -8.92 -21.35 15.07
C GLY A 307 -8.16 -20.86 13.85
N PHE A 308 -7.36 -21.73 13.24
CA PHE A 308 -6.52 -21.36 12.11
C PHE A 308 -6.61 -22.37 10.97
N VAL A 309 -6.82 -21.87 9.76
CA VAL A 309 -6.82 -22.62 8.49
C VAL A 309 -5.65 -22.13 7.64
N ARG A 310 -4.62 -22.94 7.51
CA ARG A 310 -3.47 -22.61 6.68
C ARG A 310 -3.79 -22.92 5.23
N SER A 311 -4.10 -21.90 4.44
CA SER A 311 -4.50 -22.03 3.03
C SER A 311 -4.33 -20.71 2.28
N ASP A 312 -4.25 -20.78 0.96
CA ASP A 312 -4.60 -19.67 0.09
C ASP A 312 -6.01 -19.16 0.44
N ALA A 313 -6.19 -17.83 0.44
CA ALA A 313 -7.43 -17.22 0.91
C ALA A 313 -8.64 -17.66 0.06
N ARG A 314 -8.53 -17.70 -1.27
CA ARG A 314 -9.62 -18.10 -2.15
C ARG A 314 -9.97 -19.58 -1.96
N LEU A 315 -8.98 -20.45 -2.01
CA LEU A 315 -9.18 -21.89 -1.86
C LEU A 315 -9.74 -22.26 -0.47
N GLY A 316 -9.26 -21.60 0.56
CA GLY A 316 -9.76 -21.80 1.93
C GLY A 316 -11.22 -21.36 2.09
N VAL A 317 -11.58 -20.19 1.53
CA VAL A 317 -12.95 -19.67 1.56
C VAL A 317 -13.91 -20.57 0.78
N GLU A 318 -13.50 -21.03 -0.43
CA GLU A 318 -14.26 -21.98 -1.26
C GLU A 318 -14.54 -23.28 -0.49
N ALA A 319 -13.51 -23.85 0.15
CA ALA A 319 -13.65 -25.08 0.94
C ALA A 319 -14.56 -24.90 2.18
N VAL A 320 -14.51 -23.75 2.85
CA VAL A 320 -15.43 -23.44 3.96
C VAL A 320 -16.86 -23.30 3.47
N THR A 321 -17.06 -22.65 2.31
CA THR A 321 -18.39 -22.48 1.70
C THR A 321 -19.01 -23.82 1.35
N GLU A 322 -18.24 -24.74 0.76
CA GLU A 322 -18.67 -26.10 0.47
C GLU A 322 -19.05 -26.86 1.76
N ALA A 323 -18.18 -26.79 2.79
CA ALA A 323 -18.45 -27.43 4.07
C ALA A 323 -19.65 -26.85 4.83
N LEU A 324 -20.06 -25.61 4.52
CA LEU A 324 -21.22 -24.94 5.10
C LEU A 324 -22.54 -25.28 4.38
N ALA A 325 -22.50 -25.67 3.10
CA ALA A 325 -23.68 -25.86 2.25
C ALA A 325 -24.70 -26.86 2.80
N ASP A 326 -24.24 -27.95 3.44
CA ASP A 326 -25.09 -29.02 3.98
C ASP A 326 -25.54 -28.79 5.42
N ARG A 327 -25.33 -27.58 5.98
CA ARG A 327 -25.63 -27.28 7.38
C ARG A 327 -26.87 -26.40 7.51
N GLU A 328 -27.77 -26.79 8.40
CA GLU A 328 -28.89 -25.94 8.82
C GLU A 328 -28.38 -24.73 9.59
N ARG A 329 -29.08 -23.59 9.40
CA ARG A 329 -28.76 -22.32 10.06
C ARG A 329 -29.97 -21.82 10.87
N PRO A 330 -29.71 -21.21 12.03
CA PRO A 330 -30.79 -20.58 12.79
C PRO A 330 -31.34 -19.35 12.05
N GLY A 331 -32.63 -19.16 12.15
CA GLY A 331 -33.56 -18.06 11.78
C GLY A 331 -33.07 -16.84 11.01
N ALA A 332 -33.81 -15.75 11.08
CA ALA A 332 -33.53 -14.52 10.32
C ALA A 332 -32.14 -13.95 10.63
N PRO A 333 -31.29 -13.74 9.60
CA PRO A 333 -29.90 -13.33 9.80
C PRO A 333 -29.79 -11.99 10.55
N TRP A 334 -28.83 -11.90 11.45
CA TRP A 334 -28.49 -10.68 12.19
C TRP A 334 -28.27 -9.48 11.27
N ARG A 335 -27.59 -9.67 10.15
CA ARG A 335 -27.28 -8.64 9.17
C ARG A 335 -28.50 -7.87 8.64
N GLU A 336 -29.68 -8.52 8.58
CA GLU A 336 -30.89 -7.85 8.08
C GLU A 336 -31.45 -6.80 9.05
N ARG A 337 -31.00 -6.82 10.31
CA ARG A 337 -31.40 -5.90 11.37
C ARG A 337 -30.40 -4.76 11.57
N VAL A 338 -29.28 -4.78 10.83
CA VAL A 338 -28.17 -3.83 10.97
C VAL A 338 -28.13 -2.90 9.75
N ASP A 339 -28.18 -1.62 10.01
CA ASP A 339 -27.96 -0.57 8.99
C ASP A 339 -26.47 -0.24 8.91
N ALA A 340 -25.71 -1.11 8.22
CA ALA A 340 -24.25 -1.01 8.14
C ALA A 340 -23.78 0.32 7.50
N PRO A 341 -24.39 0.84 6.42
CA PRO A 341 -24.04 2.16 5.87
C PRO A 341 -24.11 3.30 6.87
N ARG A 342 -25.16 3.32 7.72
CA ARG A 342 -25.30 4.32 8.77
C ARG A 342 -24.25 4.16 9.88
N LEU A 343 -23.94 2.92 10.26
CA LEU A 343 -23.04 2.64 11.38
C LEU A 343 -21.57 2.90 11.03
N ARG A 344 -21.19 2.75 9.75
CA ARG A 344 -19.81 3.06 9.29
C ARG A 344 -19.57 4.53 9.02
N ALA A 345 -20.63 5.36 8.98
CA ALA A 345 -20.52 6.79 8.73
C ALA A 345 -19.78 7.49 9.88
N HIS A 346 -18.96 8.48 9.51
CA HIS A 346 -18.27 9.36 10.44
C HIS A 346 -18.97 10.70 10.53
N ALA A 347 -18.87 11.36 11.71
CA ALA A 347 -19.42 12.70 11.89
C ALA A 347 -18.62 13.71 11.04
N VAL A 348 -19.33 14.53 10.29
CA VAL A 348 -18.78 15.68 9.57
C VAL A 348 -18.65 16.84 10.54
N GLY A 349 -17.50 17.51 10.57
CA GLY A 349 -17.32 18.72 11.38
C GLY A 349 -17.95 19.95 10.73
N ASP A 350 -17.91 21.07 11.47
CA ASP A 350 -18.18 22.39 10.87
C ASP A 350 -17.07 22.77 9.88
N GLU A 351 -17.30 23.76 9.03
CA GLU A 351 -16.30 24.20 8.05
C GLU A 351 -15.00 24.64 8.73
N PHE A 352 -15.10 25.35 9.86
CA PHE A 352 -13.97 25.85 10.60
C PHE A 352 -13.91 25.25 12.00
N ALA A 353 -12.71 24.91 12.46
CA ALA A 353 -12.43 24.58 13.83
C ALA A 353 -12.34 25.86 14.72
N GLU A 354 -12.21 25.69 16.03
CA GLU A 354 -12.16 26.80 17.00
C GLU A 354 -11.03 27.79 16.75
N ASP A 355 -9.93 27.36 16.15
CA ASP A 355 -8.78 28.19 15.78
C ASP A 355 -8.99 29.00 14.48
N GLY A 356 -10.16 28.90 13.85
CA GLY A 356 -10.50 29.58 12.61
C GLY A 356 -9.90 28.97 11.33
N ARG A 357 -9.18 27.84 11.44
CA ARG A 357 -8.71 27.05 10.29
C ARG A 357 -9.74 25.99 9.89
N LEU A 358 -9.61 25.45 8.67
CA LEU A 358 -10.53 24.41 8.19
C LEU A 358 -10.52 23.17 9.09
N ASP A 359 -11.71 22.67 9.39
CA ASP A 359 -11.86 21.37 10.05
C ASP A 359 -11.55 20.26 9.01
N PRO A 360 -10.53 19.42 9.26
CA PRO A 360 -10.16 18.39 8.31
C PRO A 360 -11.27 17.36 8.05
N ARG A 361 -12.24 17.19 8.96
CA ARG A 361 -13.42 16.31 8.77
C ARG A 361 -14.34 16.87 7.70
N ALA A 362 -14.65 18.16 7.75
CA ALA A 362 -15.47 18.83 6.76
C ALA A 362 -14.81 18.84 5.38
N VAL A 363 -13.48 19.11 5.34
CA VAL A 363 -12.68 19.04 4.11
C VAL A 363 -12.70 17.64 3.52
N ALA A 364 -12.47 16.60 4.34
CA ALA A 364 -12.45 15.21 3.87
C ALA A 364 -13.81 14.77 3.31
N ALA A 365 -14.90 15.15 3.98
CA ALA A 365 -16.26 14.88 3.52
C ALA A 365 -16.55 15.60 2.19
N ARG A 366 -16.17 16.87 2.07
CA ARG A 366 -16.34 17.64 0.83
C ARG A 366 -15.53 17.07 -0.32
N LEU A 367 -14.28 16.65 -0.07
CA LEU A 367 -13.45 15.97 -1.08
C LEU A 367 -14.05 14.63 -1.51
N ALA A 368 -14.69 13.88 -0.61
CA ALA A 368 -15.37 12.63 -0.98
C ALA A 368 -16.45 12.83 -2.05
N GLU A 369 -17.13 14.00 -2.04
CA GLU A 369 -18.15 14.38 -3.04
C GLU A 369 -17.56 14.88 -4.37
N LEU A 370 -16.37 15.51 -4.32
CA LEU A 370 -15.78 16.22 -5.46
C LEU A 370 -14.75 15.41 -6.23
N LEU A 371 -14.07 14.47 -5.56
CA LEU A 371 -13.05 13.64 -6.19
C LEU A 371 -13.65 12.74 -7.26
N PRO A 372 -13.00 12.57 -8.43
CA PRO A 372 -13.47 11.67 -9.47
C PRO A 372 -13.72 10.26 -8.92
N GLU A 373 -14.77 9.61 -9.40
CA GLU A 373 -15.14 8.25 -8.99
C GLU A 373 -14.05 7.24 -9.41
N GLU A 374 -13.61 7.33 -10.68
CA GLU A 374 -12.51 6.52 -11.22
C GLU A 374 -11.16 7.07 -10.77
N ARG A 375 -10.72 6.65 -9.58
CA ARG A 375 -9.47 7.10 -8.97
C ARG A 375 -8.69 5.99 -8.29
N VAL A 376 -7.38 6.19 -8.23
CA VAL A 376 -6.47 5.49 -7.33
C VAL A 376 -5.96 6.49 -6.29
N VAL A 377 -6.10 6.15 -5.02
CA VAL A 377 -5.58 6.95 -3.91
C VAL A 377 -4.23 6.39 -3.48
N VAL A 378 -3.20 7.23 -3.51
CA VAL A 378 -1.90 6.92 -2.91
C VAL A 378 -1.74 7.75 -1.64
N SER A 379 -1.43 7.09 -0.52
CA SER A 379 -1.37 7.74 0.78
C SER A 379 0.03 7.66 1.37
N ASP A 380 0.53 8.80 1.82
CA ASP A 380 1.67 8.89 2.72
C ASP A 380 1.26 8.55 4.16
N GLY A 381 2.24 8.43 5.08
CA GLY A 381 2.03 8.28 6.51
C GLY A 381 1.91 9.62 7.24
N GLY A 382 1.31 9.59 8.44
CA GLY A 382 1.14 10.76 9.31
C GLY A 382 -0.26 10.82 9.95
N HIS A 383 -0.49 11.80 10.83
CA HIS A 383 -1.78 11.96 11.50
C HIS A 383 -2.96 12.08 10.53
N PHE A 384 -2.77 12.79 9.43
CA PHE A 384 -3.78 13.04 8.38
C PHE A 384 -4.30 11.76 7.69
N ILE A 385 -3.60 10.63 7.80
CA ILE A 385 -3.95 9.36 7.12
C ILE A 385 -5.38 8.91 7.43
N ALA A 386 -5.92 9.32 8.58
CA ALA A 386 -7.28 9.06 8.97
C ALA A 386 -8.29 9.63 7.96
N TRP A 387 -8.09 10.84 7.49
CA TRP A 387 -9.12 11.58 6.78
C TRP A 387 -9.55 10.88 5.49
N ALA A 388 -8.60 10.50 4.63
CA ALA A 388 -8.91 9.72 3.43
C ALA A 388 -9.47 8.32 3.77
N ASN A 389 -8.94 7.67 4.80
CA ASN A 389 -9.38 6.33 5.20
C ASN A 389 -10.77 6.29 5.83
N MET A 390 -11.19 7.37 6.47
CA MET A 390 -12.50 7.48 7.14
C MET A 390 -13.60 7.97 6.20
N TYR A 391 -13.29 8.88 5.28
CA TYR A 391 -14.32 9.60 4.53
C TYR A 391 -14.40 9.23 3.04
N TRP A 392 -13.28 8.79 2.42
CA TRP A 392 -13.28 8.55 0.97
C TRP A 392 -13.68 7.12 0.63
N PRO A 393 -14.71 6.91 -0.21
CA PRO A 393 -15.05 5.56 -0.70
C PRO A 393 -13.91 5.02 -1.59
N ILE A 394 -13.63 3.72 -1.45
CA ILE A 394 -12.67 2.97 -2.27
C ILE A 394 -13.42 1.80 -2.90
N ALA A 395 -13.41 1.75 -4.22
CA ALA A 395 -14.20 0.79 -4.99
C ALA A 395 -13.61 -0.63 -5.02
N ASP A 396 -12.28 -0.74 -4.89
CA ASP A 396 -11.54 -2.01 -4.95
C ASP A 396 -10.20 -1.86 -4.21
N PRO A 397 -9.64 -2.91 -3.60
CA PRO A 397 -8.39 -2.83 -2.84
C PRO A 397 -7.19 -2.26 -3.60
N HIS A 398 -7.09 -2.49 -4.92
CA HIS A 398 -5.99 -1.94 -5.74
C HIS A 398 -6.07 -0.41 -5.90
N ARG A 399 -7.21 0.20 -5.58
CA ARG A 399 -7.43 1.64 -5.66
C ARG A 399 -6.99 2.40 -4.41
N MET A 400 -6.35 1.72 -3.46
CA MET A 400 -5.75 2.33 -2.28
C MET A 400 -4.36 1.77 -2.01
N ALA A 401 -3.33 2.54 -2.32
CA ALA A 401 -1.94 2.21 -2.02
C ALA A 401 -1.44 3.09 -0.86
N MET A 402 -1.02 2.46 0.23
CA MET A 402 -0.46 3.12 1.42
C MET A 402 1.00 2.72 1.54
N VAL A 403 1.91 3.46 0.89
CA VAL A 403 3.36 3.21 0.97
C VAL A 403 3.94 3.98 2.16
N GLY A 404 4.74 3.30 2.96
CA GLY A 404 5.33 3.84 4.20
C GLY A 404 4.72 3.26 5.48
N THR A 405 3.48 2.78 5.45
CA THR A 405 2.76 2.36 6.65
C THR A 405 3.23 1.05 7.26
N ALA A 406 3.86 0.17 6.50
CA ALA A 406 4.35 -1.11 7.02
C ALA A 406 5.63 -0.94 7.84
N PHE A 407 6.51 -0.04 7.45
CA PHE A 407 7.74 0.32 8.16
C PHE A 407 7.58 1.57 9.03
N GLN A 408 6.40 2.21 8.99
CA GLN A 408 6.07 3.45 9.67
C GLN A 408 6.98 4.62 9.27
N SER A 409 7.35 4.71 7.99
CA SER A 409 8.04 5.85 7.43
C SER A 409 7.06 6.83 6.79
N ILE A 410 7.43 8.11 6.77
CA ILE A 410 6.74 9.19 6.09
C ILE A 410 7.62 9.77 4.99
N GLY A 411 7.07 10.58 4.09
CA GLY A 411 7.80 11.14 2.96
C GLY A 411 7.89 10.17 1.77
N LEU A 412 6.96 9.23 1.64
CA LEU A 412 6.88 8.30 0.51
C LEU A 412 5.67 8.59 -0.39
N GLY A 413 4.94 9.69 -0.14
CA GLY A 413 3.74 10.05 -0.89
C GLY A 413 4.03 10.47 -2.33
N TRP A 414 4.80 11.55 -2.54
CA TRP A 414 5.11 12.04 -3.90
C TRP A 414 5.70 10.95 -4.80
N PRO A 415 6.69 10.18 -4.36
CA PRO A 415 7.29 9.13 -5.19
C PRO A 415 6.35 7.94 -5.47
N SER A 416 5.25 7.77 -4.75
CA SER A 416 4.24 6.75 -5.03
C SER A 416 3.40 7.08 -6.28
N VAL A 417 3.24 8.36 -6.61
CA VAL A 417 2.41 8.81 -7.74
C VAL A 417 2.87 8.25 -9.09
N PRO A 418 4.16 8.30 -9.47
CA PRO A 418 4.64 7.69 -10.70
C PRO A 418 4.27 6.21 -10.84
N GLY A 419 4.44 5.45 -9.76
CA GLY A 419 4.12 4.02 -9.74
C GLY A 419 2.64 3.74 -9.99
N ALA A 420 1.76 4.44 -9.29
CA ALA A 420 0.31 4.31 -9.45
C ALA A 420 -0.16 4.78 -10.84
N ALA A 421 0.39 5.89 -11.35
CA ALA A 421 0.04 6.43 -12.66
C ALA A 421 0.42 5.49 -13.82
N ARG A 422 1.51 4.72 -13.66
CA ARG A 422 1.92 3.70 -14.62
C ARG A 422 1.13 2.41 -14.48
N ALA A 423 0.71 2.09 -13.26
CA ALA A 423 -0.08 0.89 -12.96
C ALA A 423 -1.51 0.98 -13.50
N ASP A 424 -2.14 2.16 -13.39
CA ASP A 424 -3.50 2.44 -13.86
C ASP A 424 -3.53 3.76 -14.69
N PRO A 425 -3.28 3.68 -16.00
CA PRO A 425 -3.24 4.85 -16.87
C PRO A 425 -4.63 5.44 -17.19
N ALA A 426 -5.72 4.81 -16.78
CA ALA A 426 -7.08 5.30 -17.02
C ALA A 426 -7.61 6.15 -15.87
N SER A 427 -7.17 5.88 -14.65
CA SER A 427 -7.72 6.51 -13.44
C SER A 427 -7.06 7.86 -13.11
N THR A 428 -7.76 8.67 -12.34
CA THR A 428 -7.19 9.82 -11.64
C THR A 428 -6.35 9.34 -10.47
N ILE A 429 -5.12 9.84 -10.35
CA ILE A 429 -4.22 9.51 -9.24
C ILE A 429 -4.35 10.62 -8.18
N VAL A 430 -4.84 10.26 -7.01
CA VAL A 430 -5.04 11.18 -5.88
C VAL A 430 -4.01 10.88 -4.81
N LEU A 431 -3.00 11.73 -4.70
CA LEU A 431 -2.07 11.70 -3.57
C LEU A 431 -2.72 12.36 -2.35
N THR A 432 -2.64 11.72 -1.19
CA THR A 432 -2.93 12.31 0.11
C THR A 432 -1.65 12.29 0.97
N THR A 433 -1.15 13.46 1.37
CA THR A 433 0.09 13.62 2.15
C THR A 433 -0.07 14.75 3.17
N GLY A 434 0.67 14.68 4.27
CA GLY A 434 0.83 15.81 5.20
C GLY A 434 1.95 16.75 4.73
N ASP A 435 2.00 17.92 5.30
CA ASP A 435 3.06 18.91 5.04
C ASP A 435 4.44 18.40 5.46
N GLY A 436 4.58 17.73 6.61
CA GLY A 436 5.84 17.15 7.06
C GLY A 436 6.37 16.06 6.11
N GLY A 437 5.54 15.06 5.79
CA GLY A 437 5.90 14.02 4.84
C GLY A 437 6.10 14.56 3.42
N GLY A 438 5.23 15.47 2.99
CA GLY A 438 5.35 16.15 1.71
C GLY A 438 6.66 16.93 1.55
N ALA A 439 7.12 17.58 2.62
CA ALA A 439 8.40 18.29 2.64
C ALA A 439 9.61 17.34 2.52
N MET A 440 9.56 16.17 3.18
CA MET A 440 10.65 15.18 3.13
C MET A 440 10.88 14.62 1.71
N ALA A 441 9.84 14.53 0.89
CA ALA A 441 9.89 13.93 -0.44
C ALA A 441 9.82 14.94 -1.60
N LEU A 442 10.12 16.21 -1.37
CA LEU A 442 10.02 17.28 -2.38
C LEU A 442 10.79 16.99 -3.68
N ALA A 443 11.86 16.21 -3.63
CA ALA A 443 12.61 15.84 -4.83
C ALA A 443 11.71 15.18 -5.88
N ASP A 444 10.74 14.35 -5.48
CA ASP A 444 9.86 13.62 -6.40
C ASP A 444 8.51 14.31 -6.66
N LEU A 445 8.30 15.54 -6.17
CA LEU A 445 7.13 16.34 -6.54
C LEU A 445 7.09 16.54 -8.07
N GLU A 446 8.23 16.88 -8.71
CA GLU A 446 8.33 16.98 -10.17
C GLU A 446 8.03 15.65 -10.87
N SER A 447 8.51 14.54 -10.32
CA SER A 447 8.25 13.20 -10.85
C SER A 447 6.74 12.89 -10.85
N ALA A 448 6.04 13.24 -9.78
CA ALA A 448 4.59 13.09 -9.66
C ALA A 448 3.84 13.95 -10.69
N VAL A 449 4.16 15.24 -10.76
CA VAL A 449 3.54 16.19 -11.69
C VAL A 449 3.74 15.74 -13.14
N ARG A 450 4.95 15.39 -13.52
CA ARG A 450 5.28 14.97 -14.89
C ARG A 450 4.60 13.66 -15.28
N THR A 451 4.54 12.69 -14.36
CA THR A 451 4.07 11.34 -14.70
C THR A 451 2.55 11.24 -14.72
N ALA A 452 1.86 11.85 -13.77
CA ALA A 452 0.40 11.83 -13.71
C ALA A 452 -0.23 12.93 -14.59
N GLY A 453 0.42 14.08 -14.76
CA GLY A 453 -0.10 15.17 -15.58
C GLY A 453 -1.53 15.54 -15.23
N GLY A 454 -2.39 15.75 -16.22
CA GLY A 454 -3.81 16.10 -16.06
C GLY A 454 -4.67 15.03 -15.36
N ARG A 455 -4.10 13.89 -14.98
CA ARG A 455 -4.76 12.86 -14.16
C ARG A 455 -4.35 12.92 -12.69
N GLY A 456 -3.48 13.85 -12.30
CA GLY A 456 -2.93 13.93 -10.95
C GLY A 456 -3.58 14.99 -10.09
N ILE A 457 -3.89 14.62 -8.85
CA ILE A 457 -4.33 15.52 -7.78
C ILE A 457 -3.47 15.22 -6.55
N ALA A 458 -2.92 16.25 -5.93
CA ALA A 458 -2.29 16.12 -4.61
C ALA A 458 -3.11 16.90 -3.57
N VAL A 459 -3.49 16.23 -2.52
CA VAL A 459 -4.19 16.77 -1.34
C VAL A 459 -3.16 16.84 -0.21
N VAL A 460 -2.70 18.05 0.11
CA VAL A 460 -1.70 18.29 1.16
C VAL A 460 -2.41 18.83 2.41
N TRP A 461 -2.44 18.03 3.47
CA TRP A 461 -3.00 18.38 4.77
C TRP A 461 -1.96 19.17 5.55
N ASN A 462 -2.09 20.51 5.56
CA ASN A 462 -1.09 21.44 6.05
C ASN A 462 -1.55 22.09 7.37
N ASP A 463 -1.13 21.50 8.48
CA ASP A 463 -1.35 22.00 9.83
C ASP A 463 -0.09 22.63 10.46
N ALA A 464 1.00 22.74 9.67
CA ALA A 464 2.31 23.25 10.07
C ALA A 464 2.95 22.45 11.23
N ALA A 465 2.75 21.12 11.23
CA ALA A 465 3.23 20.28 12.32
C ALA A 465 3.43 18.80 11.92
N TYR A 466 4.23 18.10 12.69
CA TYR A 466 4.15 16.65 12.80
C TYR A 466 3.01 16.31 13.78
N GLY A 467 1.77 16.28 13.25
CA GLY A 467 0.55 16.21 14.05
C GLY A 467 0.46 14.98 14.95
N ALA A 468 1.04 13.83 14.54
CA ALA A 468 1.08 12.62 15.36
C ALA A 468 1.92 12.86 16.65
N GLU A 469 3.06 13.51 16.53
CA GLU A 469 3.97 13.83 17.61
C GLU A 469 3.37 14.90 18.54
N VAL A 470 2.76 15.94 17.98
CA VAL A 470 2.05 16.98 18.75
C VAL A 470 0.94 16.35 19.59
N ASN A 471 0.14 15.48 18.99
CA ASN A 471 -1.00 14.84 19.63
C ASN A 471 -0.63 13.68 20.56
N LEU A 472 0.61 13.22 20.57
CA LEU A 472 1.09 12.20 21.52
C LEU A 472 2.04 12.81 22.55
N TYR A 473 3.17 13.33 22.12
CA TYR A 473 4.23 13.83 23.00
C TYR A 473 3.97 15.24 23.48
N GLY A 474 3.40 16.10 22.63
CA GLY A 474 2.99 17.45 23.02
C GLY A 474 1.94 17.45 24.12
N LEU A 475 1.00 16.50 24.10
CA LEU A 475 -0.01 16.32 25.17
C LEU A 475 0.59 15.76 26.47
N LYS A 476 1.74 15.08 26.41
CA LYS A 476 2.51 14.62 27.57
C LYS A 476 3.40 15.73 28.18
N GLY A 477 3.38 16.95 27.62
CA GLY A 477 4.14 18.08 28.11
C GLY A 477 5.59 18.15 27.62
N LEU A 478 5.97 17.37 26.58
CA LEU A 478 7.28 17.50 25.97
C LEU A 478 7.37 18.83 25.18
N VAL A 479 8.60 19.33 25.00
CA VAL A 479 8.86 20.55 24.21
C VAL A 479 8.31 20.38 22.79
N ARG A 480 7.47 21.31 22.35
CA ARG A 480 6.74 21.22 21.09
C ARG A 480 7.52 21.76 19.88
N ASP A 481 8.53 22.61 20.11
CA ASP A 481 9.25 23.26 19.00
C ASP A 481 9.78 22.30 17.93
N PRO A 482 10.35 21.10 18.25
CA PRO A 482 10.78 20.15 17.22
C PRO A 482 9.62 19.45 16.47
N MET A 483 8.39 19.57 16.97
CA MET A 483 7.19 18.97 16.37
C MET A 483 6.49 19.93 15.41
N LEU A 484 6.88 21.22 15.43
CA LEU A 484 6.31 22.26 14.59
C LEU A 484 7.22 22.52 13.39
N ILE A 485 6.61 22.80 12.25
CA ILE A 485 7.32 23.21 11.03
C ILE A 485 6.75 24.54 10.54
N PRO A 486 7.55 25.40 9.89
CA PRO A 486 7.01 26.58 9.24
C PRO A 486 5.94 26.20 8.22
N GLU A 487 4.87 26.99 8.16
CA GLU A 487 3.82 26.77 7.16
C GLU A 487 4.41 26.91 5.74
N MET A 488 4.52 25.79 5.03
CA MET A 488 5.05 25.74 3.67
C MET A 488 3.96 26.06 2.65
N ALA A 489 4.35 26.65 1.52
CA ALA A 489 3.45 27.00 0.43
C ALA A 489 3.45 25.89 -0.65
N PHE A 490 2.80 24.76 -0.39
CA PHE A 490 2.78 23.63 -1.33
C PHE A 490 2.11 23.97 -2.66
N ALA A 491 1.11 24.85 -2.67
CA ALA A 491 0.54 25.36 -3.91
C ALA A 491 1.59 26.06 -4.80
N ALA A 492 2.47 26.86 -4.19
CA ALA A 492 3.54 27.54 -4.92
C ALA A 492 4.64 26.57 -5.38
N LEU A 493 5.00 25.58 -4.55
CA LEU A 493 5.94 24.51 -4.93
C LEU A 493 5.40 23.68 -6.09
N GLY A 494 4.12 23.34 -6.07
CA GLY A 494 3.46 22.65 -7.18
C GLY A 494 3.49 23.47 -8.47
N ALA A 495 3.18 24.77 -8.38
CA ALA A 495 3.23 25.68 -9.52
C ALA A 495 4.66 25.79 -10.11
N ALA A 496 5.69 25.83 -9.28
CA ALA A 496 7.08 25.82 -9.72
C ALA A 496 7.48 24.53 -10.44
N ALA A 497 6.81 23.41 -10.15
CA ALA A 497 7.01 22.13 -10.82
C ALA A 497 6.09 21.92 -12.05
N GLY A 498 5.27 22.92 -12.43
CA GLY A 498 4.39 22.87 -13.59
C GLY A 498 2.96 22.39 -13.28
N ALA A 499 2.57 22.30 -12.02
CA ALA A 499 1.20 22.02 -11.59
C ALA A 499 0.38 23.31 -11.45
N GLU A 500 -0.93 23.18 -11.31
CA GLU A 500 -1.78 24.24 -10.77
C GLU A 500 -1.84 24.09 -9.24
N GLY A 501 -1.50 25.15 -8.51
CA GLY A 501 -1.55 25.18 -7.05
C GLY A 501 -2.72 26.00 -6.54
N VAL A 502 -3.52 25.44 -5.63
CA VAL A 502 -4.64 26.10 -4.95
C VAL A 502 -4.43 26.08 -3.45
N VAL A 503 -4.38 27.26 -2.86
CA VAL A 503 -4.41 27.38 -1.37
C VAL A 503 -5.87 27.35 -0.93
N VAL A 504 -6.21 26.31 -0.17
CA VAL A 504 -7.59 26.09 0.31
C VAL A 504 -7.73 26.60 1.74
N ARG A 505 -8.56 27.63 1.94
CA ARG A 505 -8.86 28.26 3.23
C ARG A 505 -10.37 28.24 3.56
N SER A 506 -11.21 27.83 2.60
CA SER A 506 -12.64 27.62 2.75
C SER A 506 -13.08 26.40 1.94
N LEU A 507 -14.23 25.81 2.26
CA LEU A 507 -14.77 24.70 1.46
C LEU A 507 -15.13 25.13 0.03
N ALA A 508 -15.41 26.43 -0.19
CA ALA A 508 -15.69 26.98 -1.52
C ALA A 508 -14.45 26.92 -2.43
N ASP A 509 -13.23 27.01 -1.90
CA ASP A 509 -11.99 26.90 -2.69
C ASP A 509 -11.85 25.52 -3.34
N LEU A 510 -12.48 24.49 -2.77
CA LEU A 510 -12.51 23.13 -3.32
C LEU A 510 -13.36 23.02 -4.59
N ASP A 511 -14.24 23.98 -4.90
CA ASP A 511 -15.03 23.98 -6.13
C ASP A 511 -14.14 24.09 -7.38
N ARG A 512 -12.86 24.51 -7.23
CA ARG A 512 -11.87 24.43 -8.29
C ARG A 512 -11.68 22.99 -8.78
N LEU A 513 -11.80 22.00 -7.91
CA LEU A 513 -11.70 20.58 -8.29
C LEU A 513 -12.82 20.17 -9.28
N ARG A 514 -14.04 20.71 -9.12
CA ARG A 514 -15.14 20.47 -10.06
C ARG A 514 -14.81 21.01 -11.46
N SER A 515 -14.42 22.28 -11.55
CA SER A 515 -14.07 22.89 -12.82
C SER A 515 -12.80 22.27 -13.46
N TRP A 516 -11.90 21.72 -12.64
CA TRP A 516 -10.75 20.94 -13.11
C TRP A 516 -11.22 19.61 -13.72
N SER A 517 -12.15 18.90 -13.07
CA SER A 517 -12.66 17.59 -13.52
C SER A 517 -13.47 17.70 -14.83
N GLU A 518 -14.06 18.86 -15.11
CA GLU A 518 -14.83 19.12 -16.32
C GLU A 518 -13.93 19.39 -17.56
N GLN A 519 -12.65 19.68 -17.37
CA GLN A 519 -11.71 19.89 -18.48
C GLN A 519 -11.29 18.55 -19.10
N PRO A 520 -10.96 18.51 -20.40
CA PRO A 520 -10.32 17.36 -21.03
C PRO A 520 -9.00 17.01 -20.32
N VAL A 521 -8.70 15.73 -20.18
CA VAL A 521 -7.49 15.26 -19.45
C VAL A 521 -6.21 15.85 -20.02
N GLU A 522 -6.15 16.02 -21.33
CA GLU A 522 -4.98 16.53 -22.06
C GLU A 522 -4.72 18.02 -21.84
N GLU A 523 -5.73 18.76 -21.41
CA GLU A 523 -5.68 20.22 -21.23
C GLU A 523 -5.52 20.64 -19.77
N ARG A 524 -5.89 19.78 -18.83
CA ARG A 524 -5.82 20.11 -17.41
C ARG A 524 -4.42 19.85 -16.83
N PRO A 525 -3.93 20.73 -15.93
CA PRO A 525 -2.66 20.51 -15.25
C PRO A 525 -2.82 19.49 -14.12
N PHE A 526 -1.70 18.97 -13.61
CA PHE A 526 -1.68 18.37 -12.27
C PHE A 526 -2.17 19.40 -11.24
N LEU A 527 -3.04 18.99 -10.30
CA LEU A 527 -3.63 19.89 -9.31
C LEU A 527 -3.04 19.66 -7.93
N VAL A 528 -2.54 20.71 -7.28
CA VAL A 528 -2.08 20.66 -5.88
C VAL A 528 -3.02 21.48 -5.00
N LEU A 529 -3.74 20.82 -4.11
CA LEU A 529 -4.61 21.42 -3.10
C LEU A 529 -3.83 21.53 -1.78
N ASP A 530 -3.44 22.73 -1.40
CA ASP A 530 -2.72 23.06 -0.18
C ASP A 530 -3.73 23.46 0.90
N LEU A 531 -4.19 22.48 1.68
CA LEU A 531 -5.28 22.62 2.65
C LEU A 531 -4.78 23.23 3.94
N ARG A 532 -5.24 24.43 4.30
CA ARG A 532 -4.90 25.12 5.56
C ARG A 532 -5.82 24.62 6.68
N ILE A 533 -5.50 23.43 7.20
CA ILE A 533 -6.32 22.75 8.20
C ILE A 533 -5.92 23.10 9.64
N SER A 534 -6.84 22.89 10.56
CA SER A 534 -6.60 22.96 12.00
C SER A 534 -5.79 21.78 12.49
N GLY A 535 -4.75 22.03 13.28
CA GLY A 535 -4.01 21.00 14.01
C GLY A 535 -4.70 20.58 15.33
N THR A 536 -5.84 21.21 15.70
CA THR A 536 -6.56 20.86 16.94
C THR A 536 -7.54 19.69 16.78
N ALA A 537 -7.90 19.35 15.54
CA ALA A 537 -8.77 18.22 15.23
C ALA A 537 -8.00 16.90 15.29
N ILE A 538 -8.15 16.16 16.37
CA ILE A 538 -7.48 14.88 16.59
C ILE A 538 -8.30 13.76 15.93
N ALA A 539 -7.66 12.96 15.09
CA ALA A 539 -8.32 11.82 14.47
C ALA A 539 -8.66 10.74 15.52
N PRO A 540 -9.82 10.07 15.42
CA PRO A 540 -10.30 9.11 16.43
C PRO A 540 -9.27 8.02 16.78
N TYR A 541 -8.53 7.49 15.82
CA TYR A 541 -7.51 6.47 16.09
C TYR A 541 -6.38 6.99 16.99
N GLN A 542 -6.06 8.29 16.90
CA GLN A 542 -4.99 8.90 17.70
C GLN A 542 -5.35 8.90 19.19
N HIS A 543 -6.63 9.01 19.55
CA HIS A 543 -7.08 8.86 20.93
C HIS A 543 -6.80 7.47 21.48
N GLU A 544 -6.91 6.42 20.65
CA GLU A 544 -6.54 5.06 21.04
C GLU A 544 -5.02 4.93 21.24
N VAL A 545 -4.22 5.54 20.34
CA VAL A 545 -2.77 5.60 20.48
C VAL A 545 -2.37 6.33 21.75
N ILE A 546 -3.00 7.48 22.04
CA ILE A 546 -2.76 8.25 23.28
C ILE A 546 -3.07 7.36 24.50
N ARG A 547 -4.24 6.73 24.53
CA ARG A 547 -4.70 5.88 25.64
C ARG A 547 -3.73 4.75 25.99
N VAL A 548 -3.17 4.06 24.98
CA VAL A 548 -2.27 2.92 25.22
C VAL A 548 -0.83 3.35 25.51
N ASN A 549 -0.49 4.61 25.29
CA ASN A 549 0.81 5.20 25.59
C ASN A 549 0.78 6.15 26.80
N SER A 550 -0.38 6.33 27.44
CA SER A 550 -0.52 7.05 28.71
C SER A 550 -0.29 6.11 29.87
#